data_866e64227933368ca349666c710d0519
#
_entry.id   866e64227933368ca349666c710d0519
#
_cell.length_a   1.000
_cell.length_b   1.000
_cell.length_c   1.000
_cell.angle_alpha   90.00
_cell.angle_beta   90.00
_cell.angle_gamma   90.00
#
_symmetry.space_group_name_H-M   'P 1'
#
loop_
_entity.id
_entity.type
_entity.pdbx_description
1 polymer ?
#
loop_
_entity_poly.entity_id
_entity_poly.type
_entity_poly.pdbx_seq_one_letter_code
_entity_poly.pdbx_strand_id
1 'polypeptide(L)'
;MTRFAFTVEFDGRPFMGWQRQAHGPSVQQALEDAIHAVTGEQAVIHAAGRTDAGVHGLAMRAHADIAKPLTPFRLTEAMNARLRPHPVAILACDVVPDDWHARFSCMGRAYVYRIANRRAPLTFENGLVWRVIQPLDADAMQKAAQLLVGRHDFTTFRSAHCQAESPLKSLDRLDVERDGDRIAIHAEARSFLHHQVRSMVGCLALVGMGRWTLDDMRAARDARDRAALGLNAPPDGLYFVNARYPDQ
;
A
#
# COMPACT_ATOMS: atom_id res chain seq x y z
N MET A 1 3.71 8.76 29.10
CA MET A 1 2.91 8.67 27.87
C MET A 1 2.60 7.22 27.62
N THR A 2 1.46 6.92 27.03
CA THR A 2 1.11 5.54 26.65
C THR A 2 1.21 5.43 25.13
N ARG A 3 1.90 4.39 24.62
CA ARG A 3 1.95 4.11 23.19
C ARG A 3 0.75 3.31 22.76
N PHE A 4 -0.04 3.90 21.86
CA PHE A 4 -1.20 3.27 21.25
C PHE A 4 -0.85 2.82 19.82
N ALA A 5 -1.08 1.56 19.51
CA ALA A 5 -1.02 1.04 18.15
C ALA A 5 -2.43 0.98 17.56
N PHE A 6 -2.57 1.47 16.34
CA PHE A 6 -3.82 1.55 15.60
C PHE A 6 -3.80 0.63 14.39
N THR A 7 -4.94 0.02 14.08
CA THR A 7 -5.23 -0.56 12.77
C THR A 7 -6.16 0.39 12.05
N VAL A 8 -5.71 0.93 10.92
CA VAL A 8 -6.39 2.01 10.19
C VAL A 8 -6.84 1.51 8.82
N GLU A 9 -8.14 1.68 8.52
CA GLU A 9 -8.71 1.54 7.19
C GLU A 9 -8.90 2.91 6.56
N PHE A 10 -8.62 3.06 5.27
CA PHE A 10 -8.87 4.32 4.56
C PHE A 10 -9.06 4.14 3.05
N ASP A 11 -9.96 4.94 2.50
CA ASP A 11 -10.05 5.18 1.07
C ASP A 11 -9.08 6.28 0.67
N GLY A 12 -8.11 5.95 -0.19
CA GLY A 12 -7.04 6.87 -0.57
C GLY A 12 -7.44 7.99 -1.54
N ARG A 13 -8.62 7.90 -2.20
CA ARG A 13 -9.02 8.82 -3.28
C ARG A 13 -8.97 10.31 -2.92
N PRO A 14 -9.43 10.77 -1.75
CA PRO A 14 -9.36 12.19 -1.40
C PRO A 14 -8.00 12.65 -0.87
N PHE A 15 -7.01 11.74 -0.73
CA PHE A 15 -5.75 12.03 -0.08
C PHE A 15 -4.57 12.07 -1.05
N MET A 16 -3.62 12.96 -0.78
CA MET A 16 -2.31 13.01 -1.44
C MET A 16 -1.33 11.94 -0.91
N GLY A 17 -1.91 10.83 -0.40
CA GLY A 17 -1.22 9.71 0.21
C GLY A 17 -1.24 9.75 1.74
N TRP A 18 -0.44 8.84 2.32
CA TRP A 18 -0.37 8.73 3.79
C TRP A 18 0.27 9.94 4.45
N GLN A 19 1.45 10.35 3.97
CA GLN A 19 2.29 11.28 4.70
C GLN A 19 1.78 12.72 4.62
N ARG A 20 1.78 13.42 5.79
CA ARG A 20 1.48 14.85 5.89
C ARG A 20 2.41 15.67 5.00
N GLN A 21 1.85 16.58 4.24
CA GLN A 21 2.55 17.48 3.33
C GLN A 21 1.81 18.82 3.20
N ALA A 22 2.49 19.83 2.69
CA ALA A 22 1.97 21.21 2.66
C ALA A 22 0.86 21.42 1.61
N HIS A 23 0.77 20.56 0.59
CA HIS A 23 0.00 20.85 -0.63
C HIS A 23 -1.32 20.10 -0.77
N GLY A 24 -1.78 19.42 0.29
CA GLY A 24 -3.07 18.75 0.25
C GLY A 24 -3.31 17.80 1.41
N PRO A 25 -4.55 17.28 1.53
CA PRO A 25 -4.94 16.42 2.65
C PRO A 25 -4.18 15.09 2.62
N SER A 26 -3.86 14.57 3.79
CA SER A 26 -3.22 13.27 3.97
C SER A 26 -3.90 12.47 5.08
N VAL A 27 -3.78 11.15 5.03
CA VAL A 27 -4.32 10.26 6.07
C VAL A 27 -3.67 10.56 7.42
N GLN A 28 -2.36 10.78 7.45
CA GLN A 28 -1.61 11.13 8.65
C GLN A 28 -2.17 12.40 9.30
N GLN A 29 -2.42 13.45 8.52
CA GLN A 29 -2.98 14.69 9.02
C GLN A 29 -4.37 14.49 9.63
N ALA A 30 -5.26 13.77 8.93
CA ALA A 30 -6.61 13.50 9.43
C ALA A 30 -6.58 12.78 10.80
N LEU A 31 -5.67 11.82 10.97
CA LEU A 31 -5.47 11.09 12.22
C LEU A 31 -4.87 11.97 13.33
N GLU A 32 -3.87 12.79 13.03
CA GLU A 32 -3.25 13.72 13.99
C GLU A 32 -4.24 14.78 14.45
N ASP A 33 -5.04 15.32 13.53
CA ASP A 33 -6.09 16.29 13.85
C ASP A 33 -7.21 15.65 14.72
N ALA A 34 -7.55 14.38 14.47
CA ALA A 34 -8.49 13.62 15.31
C ALA A 34 -7.94 13.38 16.73
N ILE A 35 -6.65 13.01 16.85
CA ILE A 35 -5.99 12.88 18.16
C ILE A 35 -6.04 14.23 18.90
N HIS A 36 -5.66 15.32 18.24
CA HIS A 36 -5.69 16.65 18.83
C HIS A 36 -7.11 17.04 19.31
N ALA A 37 -8.12 16.79 18.50
CA ALA A 37 -9.51 17.09 18.86
C ALA A 37 -10.04 16.27 20.07
N VAL A 38 -9.49 15.06 20.31
CA VAL A 38 -9.87 14.19 21.42
C VAL A 38 -9.06 14.48 22.69
N THR A 39 -7.79 14.77 22.53
CA THR A 39 -6.83 14.83 23.66
C THR A 39 -6.39 16.24 24.01
N GLY A 40 -6.39 17.16 23.05
CA GLY A 40 -5.74 18.46 23.13
C GLY A 40 -4.22 18.40 22.81
N GLU A 41 -3.67 17.20 22.57
CA GLU A 41 -2.24 17.00 22.37
C GLU A 41 -1.85 17.07 20.89
N GLN A 42 -0.63 17.54 20.61
CA GLN A 42 0.00 17.45 19.29
C GLN A 42 0.83 16.15 19.22
N ALA A 43 0.20 15.06 18.80
CA ALA A 43 0.86 13.78 18.67
C ALA A 43 1.23 13.51 17.20
N VAL A 44 2.43 12.98 16.97
CA VAL A 44 2.86 12.53 15.64
C VAL A 44 2.52 11.06 15.47
N ILE A 45 1.86 10.72 14.36
CA ILE A 45 1.52 9.34 14.06
C ILE A 45 2.54 8.72 13.08
N HIS A 46 3.04 7.54 13.43
CA HIS A 46 4.01 6.79 12.65
C HIS A 46 3.36 5.51 12.07
N ALA A 47 3.44 5.30 10.77
CA ALA A 47 2.86 4.13 10.11
C ALA A 47 3.89 3.06 9.74
N ALA A 48 3.41 1.83 9.53
CA ALA A 48 4.20 0.72 9.00
C ALA A 48 4.82 1.00 7.63
N GLY A 49 4.13 1.79 6.81
CA GLY A 49 4.58 2.21 5.48
C GLY A 49 3.88 3.48 5.03
N ARG A 50 4.42 4.11 4.01
CA ARG A 50 3.79 5.23 3.31
C ARG A 50 3.05 4.68 2.10
N THR A 51 1.89 5.26 1.78
CA THR A 51 1.16 5.00 0.54
C THR A 51 1.17 6.26 -0.33
N ASP A 52 1.14 6.07 -1.64
CA ASP A 52 1.05 7.15 -2.63
C ASP A 52 -0.34 7.78 -2.64
N ALA A 53 -0.48 8.93 -3.33
CA ALA A 53 -1.78 9.53 -3.59
C ALA A 53 -2.73 8.53 -4.27
N GLY A 54 -3.96 8.44 -3.79
CA GLY A 54 -5.00 7.54 -4.30
C GLY A 54 -4.88 6.08 -3.87
N VAL A 55 -3.79 5.66 -3.22
CA VAL A 55 -3.61 4.27 -2.73
C VAL A 55 -4.39 4.07 -1.43
N HIS A 56 -5.09 2.94 -1.33
CA HIS A 56 -5.96 2.59 -0.21
C HIS A 56 -5.23 1.79 0.88
N GLY A 57 -5.85 1.69 2.05
CA GLY A 57 -5.40 0.84 3.13
C GLY A 57 -6.55 0.08 3.76
N LEU A 58 -6.42 -1.25 3.88
CA LEU A 58 -7.39 -2.10 4.56
C LEU A 58 -7.07 -2.26 6.05
N ALA A 59 -5.79 -2.35 6.41
CA ALA A 59 -5.34 -2.48 7.79
C ALA A 59 -3.93 -1.93 7.99
N MET A 60 -3.74 -0.62 7.74
CA MET A 60 -2.47 0.04 7.99
C MET A 60 -2.20 0.10 9.49
N ARG A 61 -1.07 -0.47 9.92
CA ARG A 61 -0.63 -0.34 11.32
C ARG A 61 0.08 1.00 11.52
N ALA A 62 -0.32 1.71 12.57
CA ALA A 62 0.29 2.98 12.96
C ALA A 62 0.39 3.07 14.48
N HIS A 63 1.18 3.99 15.01
CA HIS A 63 1.21 4.27 16.46
C HIS A 63 1.39 5.76 16.73
N ALA A 64 0.97 6.16 17.92
CA ALA A 64 1.24 7.47 18.50
C ALA A 64 1.39 7.35 20.02
N ASP A 65 2.17 8.25 20.60
CA ASP A 65 2.33 8.38 22.05
C ASP A 65 1.36 9.47 22.56
N ILE A 66 0.50 9.11 23.50
CA ILE A 66 -0.56 9.99 24.04
C ILE A 66 -0.42 10.03 25.57
N ALA A 67 -0.44 11.23 26.16
CA ALA A 67 -0.32 11.40 27.61
C ALA A 67 -1.66 11.29 28.32
N LYS A 68 -2.77 11.70 27.66
CA LYS A 68 -4.11 11.64 28.23
C LYS A 68 -4.49 10.20 28.58
N PRO A 69 -4.92 9.93 29.82
CA PRO A 69 -5.27 8.59 30.26
C PRO A 69 -6.62 8.15 29.63
N LEU A 70 -6.53 7.44 28.51
CA LEU A 70 -7.66 6.87 27.78
C LEU A 70 -7.49 5.35 27.68
N THR A 71 -8.62 4.63 27.67
CA THR A 71 -8.62 3.23 27.25
C THR A 71 -8.60 3.12 25.73
N PRO A 72 -8.04 2.04 25.13
CA PRO A 72 -8.05 1.83 23.69
C PRO A 72 -9.46 1.97 23.09
N PHE A 73 -10.48 1.40 23.74
CA PHE A 73 -11.86 1.49 23.30
C PHE A 73 -12.35 2.95 23.23
N ARG A 74 -12.17 3.74 24.31
CA ARG A 74 -12.60 5.15 24.33
C ARG A 74 -11.86 6.00 23.29
N LEU A 75 -10.56 5.73 23.09
CA LEU A 75 -9.75 6.43 22.10
C LEU A 75 -10.27 6.12 20.68
N THR A 76 -10.54 4.84 20.38
CA THR A 76 -11.11 4.40 19.08
C THR A 76 -12.43 5.09 18.78
N GLU A 77 -13.39 5.03 19.69
CA GLU A 77 -14.72 5.64 19.49
C GLU A 77 -14.62 7.15 19.30
N ALA A 78 -13.83 7.83 20.14
CA ALA A 78 -13.68 9.28 20.07
C ALA A 78 -12.97 9.71 18.77
N MET A 79 -11.91 9.01 18.33
CA MET A 79 -11.23 9.31 17.08
C MET A 79 -12.16 9.05 15.88
N ASN A 80 -12.88 7.92 15.82
CA ASN A 80 -13.81 7.62 14.74
C ASN A 80 -14.93 8.65 14.63
N ALA A 81 -15.39 9.22 15.74
CA ALA A 81 -16.35 10.33 15.72
C ALA A 81 -15.75 11.61 15.09
N ARG A 82 -14.45 11.88 15.29
CA ARG A 82 -13.76 13.08 14.81
C ARG A 82 -13.23 12.93 13.37
N LEU A 83 -12.99 11.70 12.91
CA LEU A 83 -12.53 11.43 11.55
C LEU A 83 -13.60 11.74 10.49
N ARG A 84 -14.88 11.76 10.84
CA ARG A 84 -15.95 12.15 9.91
C ARG A 84 -15.80 13.61 9.46
N PRO A 85 -15.97 13.93 8.16
CA PRO A 85 -16.45 13.08 7.06
C PRO A 85 -15.32 12.37 6.27
N HIS A 86 -14.09 12.35 6.76
CA HIS A 86 -13.00 11.69 6.06
C HIS A 86 -13.25 10.17 5.98
N PRO A 87 -12.98 9.52 4.84
CA PRO A 87 -13.10 8.08 4.69
C PRO A 87 -11.89 7.37 5.32
N VAL A 88 -11.73 7.53 6.63
CA VAL A 88 -10.70 6.93 7.48
C VAL A 88 -11.37 6.38 8.73
N ALA A 89 -11.03 5.17 9.11
CA ALA A 89 -11.55 4.52 10.30
C ALA A 89 -10.45 3.81 11.10
N ILE A 90 -10.53 3.89 12.42
CA ILE A 90 -9.75 3.05 13.34
C ILE A 90 -10.54 1.77 13.55
N LEU A 91 -10.00 0.64 13.08
CA LEU A 91 -10.62 -0.68 13.23
C LEU A 91 -10.28 -1.32 14.56
N ALA A 92 -9.07 -1.07 15.06
CA ALA A 92 -8.59 -1.56 16.35
C ALA A 92 -7.56 -0.59 16.93
N CYS A 93 -7.46 -0.61 18.26
CA CYS A 93 -6.47 0.14 19.03
C CYS A 93 -6.02 -0.72 20.22
N ASP A 94 -4.70 -0.80 20.41
CA ASP A 94 -4.08 -1.56 21.49
C ASP A 94 -3.00 -0.72 22.18
N VAL A 95 -2.75 -0.96 23.48
CA VAL A 95 -1.56 -0.46 24.15
C VAL A 95 -0.40 -1.42 23.82
N VAL A 96 0.72 -0.84 23.41
CA VAL A 96 1.93 -1.59 23.08
C VAL A 96 3.14 -1.09 23.87
N PRO A 97 4.19 -1.90 24.03
CA PRO A 97 5.43 -1.47 24.68
C PRO A 97 6.06 -0.23 24.05
N ASP A 98 6.79 0.56 24.82
CA ASP A 98 7.39 1.83 24.37
C ASP A 98 8.47 1.63 23.29
N ASP A 99 9.08 0.46 23.19
CA ASP A 99 10.05 0.06 22.17
C ASP A 99 9.40 -0.45 20.87
N TRP A 100 8.08 -0.75 20.89
CA TRP A 100 7.37 -1.13 19.69
C TRP A 100 7.21 0.06 18.74
N HIS A 101 7.55 -0.14 17.48
CA HIS A 101 7.46 0.92 16.46
C HIS A 101 6.81 0.41 15.17
N ALA A 102 5.71 1.01 14.72
CA ALA A 102 4.94 0.57 13.55
C ALA A 102 5.80 0.33 12.30
N ARG A 103 6.87 1.11 12.08
CA ARG A 103 7.75 0.96 10.92
C ARG A 103 8.92 0.03 11.18
N PHE A 104 9.61 0.17 12.31
CA PHE A 104 10.90 -0.47 12.56
C PHE A 104 10.76 -1.88 13.13
N SER A 105 9.71 -2.14 13.93
CA SER A 105 9.37 -3.48 14.39
C SER A 105 8.68 -4.34 13.32
N CYS A 106 8.29 -3.73 12.19
CA CYS A 106 7.58 -4.43 11.11
C CYS A 106 8.51 -5.35 10.32
N MET A 107 8.17 -6.64 10.27
CA MET A 107 8.91 -7.69 9.58
C MET A 107 8.47 -7.93 8.14
N GLY A 108 7.22 -7.59 7.78
CA GLY A 108 6.69 -7.78 6.45
C GLY A 108 5.48 -6.92 6.16
N ARG A 109 5.27 -6.59 4.89
CA ARG A 109 4.12 -5.82 4.39
C ARG A 109 3.48 -6.56 3.26
N ALA A 110 2.14 -6.57 3.24
CA ALA A 110 1.35 -7.17 2.19
C ALA A 110 0.51 -6.11 1.47
N TYR A 111 0.45 -6.25 0.17
CA TYR A 111 -0.37 -5.45 -0.73
C TYR A 111 -1.21 -6.35 -1.61
N VAL A 112 -2.37 -5.87 -2.02
CA VAL A 112 -3.14 -6.43 -3.13
C VAL A 112 -3.40 -5.35 -4.16
N TYR A 113 -3.23 -5.70 -5.43
CA TYR A 113 -3.63 -4.85 -6.53
C TYR A 113 -4.83 -5.47 -7.25
N ARG A 114 -5.91 -4.70 -7.41
CA ARG A 114 -7.19 -5.16 -7.96
C ARG A 114 -7.41 -4.62 -9.37
N ILE A 115 -7.71 -5.51 -10.31
CA ILE A 115 -8.01 -5.18 -11.70
C ILE A 115 -9.43 -5.67 -12.03
N ALA A 116 -10.22 -4.82 -12.71
CA ALA A 116 -11.44 -5.21 -13.38
C ALA A 116 -11.16 -5.35 -14.89
N ASN A 117 -11.06 -6.60 -15.35
CA ASN A 117 -10.72 -6.92 -16.74
C ASN A 117 -11.98 -7.10 -17.58
N ARG A 118 -12.60 -6.00 -18.00
CA ARG A 118 -13.84 -5.99 -18.79
C ARG A 118 -13.99 -4.74 -19.64
N ARG A 119 -14.79 -4.84 -20.72
CA ARG A 119 -15.11 -3.70 -21.60
C ARG A 119 -16.10 -2.71 -20.96
N ALA A 120 -17.08 -3.21 -20.21
CA ALA A 120 -18.06 -2.35 -19.54
C ALA A 120 -17.38 -1.37 -18.56
N PRO A 121 -17.83 -0.11 -18.49
CA PRO A 121 -17.29 0.86 -17.55
C PRO A 121 -17.53 0.44 -16.09
N LEU A 122 -16.73 1.00 -15.19
CA LEU A 122 -16.94 0.88 -13.76
C LEU A 122 -18.08 1.78 -13.31
N THR A 123 -18.82 1.32 -12.30
CA THR A 123 -19.85 2.10 -11.59
C THR A 123 -19.48 2.24 -10.12
N PHE A 124 -19.78 1.22 -9.31
CA PHE A 124 -19.52 1.24 -7.87
C PHE A 124 -18.03 1.24 -7.51
N GLU A 125 -17.18 0.58 -8.32
CA GLU A 125 -15.75 0.44 -8.05
C GLU A 125 -14.88 1.48 -8.77
N ASN A 126 -15.49 2.57 -9.26
CA ASN A 126 -14.72 3.64 -9.89
C ASN A 126 -13.75 4.28 -8.89
N GLY A 127 -12.44 4.28 -9.23
CA GLY A 127 -11.37 4.73 -8.35
C GLY A 127 -10.99 3.73 -7.23
N LEU A 128 -11.54 2.50 -7.26
CA LEU A 128 -11.24 1.41 -6.31
C LEU A 128 -10.56 0.21 -6.96
N VAL A 129 -10.56 0.15 -8.29
CA VAL A 129 -9.89 -0.89 -9.09
C VAL A 129 -9.36 -0.28 -10.39
N TRP A 130 -8.33 -0.88 -10.94
CA TRP A 130 -7.88 -0.53 -12.29
C TRP A 130 -8.69 -1.28 -13.34
N ARG A 131 -9.46 -0.57 -14.18
CA ARG A 131 -10.14 -1.18 -15.31
C ARG A 131 -9.20 -1.35 -16.49
N VAL A 132 -9.04 -2.58 -16.96
CA VAL A 132 -8.31 -2.94 -18.17
C VAL A 132 -9.28 -3.54 -19.17
N ILE A 133 -9.41 -2.89 -20.35
CA ILE A 133 -10.41 -3.26 -21.38
C ILE A 133 -9.92 -4.45 -22.21
N GLN A 134 -8.62 -4.50 -22.52
CA GLN A 134 -8.00 -5.59 -23.27
C GLN A 134 -8.03 -6.87 -22.43
N PRO A 135 -8.34 -8.02 -23.04
CA PRO A 135 -8.22 -9.31 -22.35
C PRO A 135 -6.82 -9.46 -21.74
N LEU A 136 -6.76 -9.97 -20.54
CA LEU A 136 -5.50 -10.29 -19.84
C LEU A 136 -5.40 -11.80 -19.69
N ASP A 137 -4.26 -12.38 -20.03
CA ASP A 137 -3.90 -13.75 -19.73
C ASP A 137 -3.29 -13.78 -18.31
N ALA A 138 -4.08 -14.21 -17.32
CA ALA A 138 -3.64 -14.27 -15.93
C ALA A 138 -2.57 -15.34 -15.70
N ASP A 139 -2.59 -16.44 -16.46
CA ASP A 139 -1.56 -17.48 -16.35
C ASP A 139 -0.20 -17.00 -16.87
N ALA A 140 -0.19 -16.25 -17.96
CA ALA A 140 1.02 -15.60 -18.46
C ALA A 140 1.53 -14.55 -17.45
N MET A 141 0.62 -13.76 -16.86
CA MET A 141 0.97 -12.80 -15.78
C MET A 141 1.57 -13.53 -14.58
N GLN A 142 0.98 -14.66 -14.13
CA GLN A 142 1.52 -15.46 -13.02
C GLN A 142 2.93 -15.97 -13.30
N LYS A 143 3.17 -16.53 -14.51
CA LYS A 143 4.51 -16.97 -14.92
C LYS A 143 5.52 -15.83 -14.89
N ALA A 144 5.13 -14.64 -15.36
CA ALA A 144 5.99 -13.45 -15.34
C ALA A 144 6.23 -12.94 -13.90
N ALA A 145 5.22 -13.02 -13.02
CA ALA A 145 5.34 -12.62 -11.62
C ALA A 145 6.40 -13.44 -10.88
N GLN A 146 6.48 -14.76 -11.15
CA GLN A 146 7.46 -15.65 -10.51
C GLN A 146 8.91 -15.31 -10.89
N LEU A 147 9.15 -14.60 -12.00
CA LEU A 147 10.49 -14.12 -12.36
C LEU A 147 10.98 -12.98 -11.44
N LEU A 148 10.08 -12.32 -10.73
CA LEU A 148 10.37 -11.20 -9.83
C LEU A 148 10.46 -11.63 -8.35
N VAL A 149 9.99 -12.84 -8.01
CA VAL A 149 10.10 -13.38 -6.64
C VAL A 149 11.56 -13.67 -6.31
N GLY A 150 11.96 -13.41 -5.08
CA GLY A 150 13.33 -13.56 -4.60
C GLY A 150 14.05 -12.22 -4.45
N ARG A 151 15.39 -12.31 -4.32
CA ARG A 151 16.24 -11.14 -4.08
C ARG A 151 16.77 -10.59 -5.41
N HIS A 152 16.30 -9.40 -5.78
CA HIS A 152 16.68 -8.72 -7.02
C HIS A 152 16.99 -7.24 -6.78
N ASP A 153 17.66 -6.64 -7.75
CA ASP A 153 17.77 -5.19 -7.90
C ASP A 153 16.50 -4.68 -8.61
N PHE A 154 15.67 -3.93 -7.88
CA PHE A 154 14.41 -3.37 -8.38
C PHE A 154 14.55 -1.93 -8.89
N THR A 155 15.73 -1.50 -9.36
CA THR A 155 15.93 -0.14 -9.89
C THR A 155 14.95 0.19 -11.01
N THR A 156 14.68 -0.75 -11.94
CA THR A 156 13.69 -0.55 -13.01
C THR A 156 12.29 -0.25 -12.47
N PHE A 157 11.91 -0.87 -11.36
CA PHE A 157 10.54 -0.79 -10.80
C PHE A 157 10.37 0.30 -9.74
N ARG A 158 11.41 1.08 -9.40
CA ARG A 158 11.29 2.16 -8.43
C ARG A 158 10.98 3.51 -9.08
N SER A 159 10.32 4.40 -8.34
CA SER A 159 10.16 5.80 -8.73
C SER A 159 11.52 6.52 -8.77
N ALA A 160 11.68 7.50 -9.67
CA ALA A 160 12.84 8.39 -9.69
C ALA A 160 13.01 9.18 -8.37
N HIS A 161 11.90 9.45 -7.67
CA HIS A 161 11.89 10.14 -6.38
C HIS A 161 12.04 9.20 -5.17
N CYS A 162 12.43 7.94 -5.39
CA CYS A 162 12.59 6.96 -4.31
C CYS A 162 13.78 7.31 -3.42
N GLN A 163 13.52 7.52 -2.13
CA GLN A 163 14.54 7.88 -1.12
C GLN A 163 15.27 6.66 -0.52
N ALA A 164 14.96 5.43 -0.98
CA ALA A 164 15.63 4.24 -0.46
C ALA A 164 17.08 4.20 -0.94
N GLU A 165 18.02 3.98 -0.01
CA GLU A 165 19.47 3.90 -0.28
C GLU A 165 19.79 2.73 -1.21
N SER A 166 19.19 1.56 -0.99
CA SER A 166 19.46 0.36 -1.78
C SER A 166 18.23 -0.09 -2.58
N PRO A 167 18.38 -0.33 -3.90
CA PRO A 167 17.34 -0.91 -4.74
C PRO A 167 17.20 -2.43 -4.55
N LEU A 168 18.14 -3.08 -3.86
CA LEU A 168 18.09 -4.51 -3.56
C LEU A 168 16.97 -4.79 -2.55
N LYS A 169 16.00 -5.61 -2.96
CA LYS A 169 14.88 -6.07 -2.12
C LYS A 169 14.68 -7.57 -2.32
N SER A 170 14.14 -8.22 -1.28
CA SER A 170 13.59 -9.56 -1.40
C SER A 170 12.08 -9.44 -1.51
N LEU A 171 11.53 -9.94 -2.59
CA LEU A 171 10.10 -10.08 -2.81
C LEU A 171 9.73 -11.51 -2.41
N ASP A 172 8.94 -11.64 -1.35
CA ASP A 172 8.62 -12.95 -0.75
C ASP A 172 7.49 -13.63 -1.52
N ARG A 173 6.54 -12.83 -2.05
CA ARG A 173 5.37 -13.30 -2.80
C ARG A 173 4.98 -12.30 -3.89
N LEU A 174 4.61 -12.82 -5.06
CA LEU A 174 3.93 -12.07 -6.12
C LEU A 174 3.05 -13.06 -6.90
N ASP A 175 1.77 -13.16 -6.51
CA ASP A 175 0.82 -14.09 -7.09
C ASP A 175 -0.30 -13.37 -7.80
N VAL A 176 -0.75 -13.94 -8.92
CA VAL A 176 -1.84 -13.44 -9.75
C VAL A 176 -2.99 -14.44 -9.71
N GLU A 177 -4.14 -13.99 -9.24
CA GLU A 177 -5.35 -14.80 -9.13
C GLU A 177 -6.47 -14.19 -9.98
N ARG A 178 -7.20 -15.02 -10.74
CA ARG A 178 -8.36 -14.58 -11.52
C ARG A 178 -9.63 -15.23 -11.00
N ASP A 179 -10.66 -14.39 -10.80
CA ASP A 179 -12.04 -14.81 -10.56
C ASP A 179 -12.96 -14.04 -11.52
N GLY A 180 -13.44 -14.71 -12.56
CA GLY A 180 -14.24 -14.10 -13.60
C GLY A 180 -13.55 -12.90 -14.28
N ASP A 181 -14.16 -11.73 -14.18
CA ASP A 181 -13.62 -10.47 -14.68
C ASP A 181 -12.71 -9.75 -13.65
N ARG A 182 -12.42 -10.35 -12.52
CA ARG A 182 -11.55 -9.81 -11.47
C ARG A 182 -10.18 -10.49 -11.50
N ILE A 183 -9.14 -9.67 -11.38
CA ILE A 183 -7.78 -10.16 -11.16
C ILE A 183 -7.25 -9.48 -9.90
N ALA A 184 -6.73 -10.28 -8.98
CA ALA A 184 -6.02 -9.83 -7.79
C ALA A 184 -4.53 -10.19 -7.92
N ILE A 185 -3.66 -9.24 -7.60
CA ILE A 185 -2.20 -9.46 -7.58
C ILE A 185 -1.73 -9.21 -6.15
N HIS A 186 -1.29 -10.27 -5.48
CA HIS A 186 -0.79 -10.25 -4.11
C HIS A 186 0.72 -10.07 -4.08
N ALA A 187 1.21 -9.09 -3.33
CA ALA A 187 2.63 -8.82 -3.19
C ALA A 187 3.02 -8.76 -1.72
N GLU A 188 4.04 -9.54 -1.32
CA GLU A 188 4.57 -9.54 0.04
C GLU A 188 6.09 -9.38 0.03
N ALA A 189 6.59 -8.51 0.92
CA ALA A 189 8.02 -8.29 1.14
C ALA A 189 8.25 -7.64 2.50
N ARG A 190 9.48 -7.74 3.00
CA ARG A 190 9.88 -6.96 4.19
C ARG A 190 9.69 -5.45 3.98
N SER A 191 10.03 -4.96 2.78
CA SER A 191 9.84 -3.55 2.40
C SER A 191 9.78 -3.41 0.90
N PHE A 192 9.07 -2.39 0.44
CA PHE A 192 8.96 -2.02 -0.97
C PHE A 192 9.61 -0.66 -1.24
N LEU A 193 10.11 -0.50 -2.46
CA LEU A 193 10.53 0.80 -2.99
C LEU A 193 9.30 1.63 -3.39
N HIS A 194 9.47 2.93 -3.46
CA HIS A 194 8.43 3.84 -3.95
C HIS A 194 7.98 3.44 -5.37
N HIS A 195 6.68 3.26 -5.59
CA HIS A 195 6.00 2.75 -6.79
C HIS A 195 6.28 1.28 -7.17
N GLN A 196 7.10 0.52 -6.43
CA GLN A 196 7.53 -0.81 -6.85
C GLN A 196 6.36 -1.74 -7.22
N VAL A 197 5.34 -1.87 -6.37
CA VAL A 197 4.19 -2.75 -6.64
C VAL A 197 3.45 -2.30 -7.92
N ARG A 198 3.15 -1.01 -8.06
CA ARG A 198 2.46 -0.46 -9.24
C ARG A 198 3.27 -0.66 -10.53
N SER A 199 4.59 -0.49 -10.46
CA SER A 199 5.49 -0.71 -11.59
C SER A 199 5.53 -2.18 -12.00
N MET A 200 5.62 -3.11 -11.05
CA MET A 200 5.55 -4.56 -11.33
C MET A 200 4.20 -4.92 -11.97
N VAL A 201 3.10 -4.48 -11.38
CA VAL A 201 1.74 -4.74 -11.89
C VAL A 201 1.54 -4.20 -13.30
N GLY A 202 2.05 -3.00 -13.59
CA GLY A 202 1.96 -2.42 -14.94
C GLY A 202 2.68 -3.28 -15.98
N CYS A 203 3.89 -3.79 -15.66
CA CYS A 203 4.62 -4.69 -16.55
C CYS A 203 3.93 -6.05 -16.68
N LEU A 204 3.37 -6.61 -15.58
CA LEU A 204 2.57 -7.83 -15.64
C LEU A 204 1.35 -7.68 -16.56
N ALA A 205 0.68 -6.53 -16.54
CA ALA A 205 -0.43 -6.26 -17.43
C ALA A 205 0.01 -6.22 -18.91
N LEU A 206 1.21 -5.73 -19.23
CA LEU A 206 1.75 -5.80 -20.60
C LEU A 206 1.97 -7.25 -21.04
N VAL A 207 2.43 -8.12 -20.14
CA VAL A 207 2.53 -9.56 -20.42
C VAL A 207 1.15 -10.17 -20.64
N GLY A 208 0.18 -9.88 -19.77
CA GLY A 208 -1.19 -10.36 -19.89
C GLY A 208 -1.89 -9.91 -21.17
N MET A 209 -1.54 -8.73 -21.73
CA MET A 209 -2.03 -8.22 -23.01
C MET A 209 -1.30 -8.84 -24.21
N GLY A 210 -0.28 -9.69 -24.00
CA GLY A 210 0.59 -10.22 -25.07
C GLY A 210 1.51 -9.17 -25.70
N ARG A 211 1.69 -8.01 -25.07
CA ARG A 211 2.60 -6.94 -25.55
C ARG A 211 4.05 -7.18 -25.12
N TRP A 212 4.24 -7.89 -24.02
CA TRP A 212 5.51 -8.33 -23.50
C TRP A 212 5.55 -9.85 -23.39
N THR A 213 6.70 -10.41 -23.63
CA THR A 213 7.05 -11.81 -23.37
C THR A 213 7.63 -11.96 -21.96
N LEU A 214 7.89 -13.22 -21.55
CA LEU A 214 8.63 -13.49 -20.32
C LEU A 214 10.08 -12.99 -20.42
N ASP A 215 10.66 -12.97 -21.61
CA ASP A 215 12.02 -12.47 -21.83
C ASP A 215 12.09 -10.95 -21.73
N ASP A 216 11.05 -10.23 -22.18
CA ASP A 216 10.95 -8.78 -21.95
C ASP A 216 10.87 -8.45 -20.46
N MET A 217 10.13 -9.25 -19.67
CA MET A 217 10.08 -9.08 -18.21
C MET A 217 11.45 -9.32 -17.56
N ARG A 218 12.19 -10.37 -17.99
CA ARG A 218 13.56 -10.62 -17.53
C ARG A 218 14.48 -9.46 -17.90
N ALA A 219 14.43 -9.03 -19.16
CA ALA A 219 15.25 -7.93 -19.66
C ALA A 219 14.99 -6.64 -18.86
N ALA A 220 13.72 -6.30 -18.58
CA ALA A 220 13.37 -5.14 -17.78
C ALA A 220 13.90 -5.24 -16.34
N ARG A 221 13.80 -6.42 -15.70
CA ARG A 221 14.38 -6.65 -14.36
C ARG A 221 15.89 -6.48 -14.37
N ASP A 222 16.57 -7.08 -15.34
CA ASP A 222 18.03 -7.18 -15.38
C ASP A 222 18.70 -5.89 -15.91
N ALA A 223 17.93 -5.03 -16.60
CA ALA A 223 18.38 -3.71 -17.06
C ALA A 223 18.78 -2.79 -15.91
N ARG A 224 18.16 -2.91 -14.73
CA ARG A 224 18.41 -2.03 -13.57
C ARG A 224 18.35 -0.55 -13.93
N ASP A 225 17.45 -0.22 -14.83
CA ASP A 225 17.25 1.14 -15.35
C ASP A 225 15.75 1.45 -15.41
N ARG A 226 15.37 2.58 -14.83
CA ARG A 226 13.97 3.06 -14.86
C ARG A 226 13.44 3.27 -16.28
N ALA A 227 14.30 3.57 -17.25
CA ALA A 227 13.91 3.73 -18.66
C ALA A 227 13.38 2.44 -19.28
N ALA A 228 13.77 1.27 -18.73
CA ALA A 228 13.29 -0.04 -19.18
C ALA A 228 11.91 -0.40 -18.61
N LEU A 229 11.29 0.45 -17.78
CA LEU A 229 9.94 0.21 -17.29
C LEU A 229 8.92 0.39 -18.40
N GLY A 230 8.10 -0.64 -18.64
CA GLY A 230 7.06 -0.58 -19.66
C GLY A 230 5.85 0.28 -19.25
N LEU A 231 5.26 0.00 -18.09
CA LEU A 231 4.05 0.67 -17.61
C LEU A 231 4.05 0.75 -16.09
N ASN A 232 3.59 1.87 -15.55
CA ASN A 232 3.27 2.02 -14.13
C ASN A 232 1.76 2.00 -13.94
N ALA A 233 1.23 1.03 -13.21
CA ALA A 233 -0.21 0.92 -12.96
C ALA A 233 -0.75 2.11 -12.14
N PRO A 234 -2.01 2.55 -12.35
CA PRO A 234 -2.63 3.63 -11.59
C PRO A 234 -2.72 3.27 -10.08
N PRO A 235 -2.91 4.25 -9.19
CA PRO A 235 -3.01 3.98 -7.76
C PRO A 235 -4.33 3.29 -7.36
N ASP A 236 -5.40 3.49 -8.12
CA ASP A 236 -6.78 3.13 -7.80
C ASP A 236 -6.99 1.65 -7.40
N GLY A 237 -6.16 0.76 -7.94
CA GLY A 237 -6.26 -0.67 -7.63
C GLY A 237 -5.38 -1.12 -6.47
N LEU A 238 -4.52 -0.27 -5.91
CA LEU A 238 -3.54 -0.67 -4.90
C LEU A 238 -4.08 -0.49 -3.49
N TYR A 239 -3.97 -1.56 -2.69
CA TYR A 239 -4.36 -1.58 -1.27
C TYR A 239 -3.20 -2.09 -0.42
N PHE A 240 -2.84 -1.36 0.62
CA PHE A 240 -2.08 -1.90 1.73
C PHE A 240 -2.98 -2.84 2.53
N VAL A 241 -2.61 -4.11 2.64
CA VAL A 241 -3.45 -5.14 3.28
C VAL A 241 -3.14 -5.26 4.77
N ASN A 242 -1.86 -5.53 5.10
CA ASN A 242 -1.42 -5.65 6.48
C ASN A 242 0.10 -5.47 6.64
N ALA A 243 0.53 -5.38 7.88
CA ALA A 243 1.93 -5.44 8.30
C ALA A 243 2.10 -6.55 9.34
N ARG A 244 3.14 -7.38 9.21
CA ARG A 244 3.47 -8.45 10.17
C ARG A 244 4.48 -7.96 11.18
N TYR A 245 4.30 -8.36 12.44
CA TYR A 245 5.19 -8.07 13.57
C TYR A 245 5.59 -9.36 14.28
N PRO A 246 6.67 -9.34 15.10
CA PRO A 246 6.96 -10.44 16.01
C PRO A 246 5.73 -10.68 16.93
N ASP A 247 5.45 -11.92 17.26
CA ASP A 247 4.41 -12.32 18.23
C ASP A 247 2.94 -11.99 17.85
N GLN A 248 2.63 -11.94 16.55
CA GLN A 248 1.25 -11.85 16.03
C GLN A 248 0.87 -13.05 15.19
#